data_7bf92e49dbd68a2de4eea8700c89f4b8
#
_entry.id   7bf92e49dbd68a2de4eea8700c89f4b8
#
_cell.length_a   1.000
_cell.length_b   1.000
_cell.length_c   1.000
_cell.angle_alpha   90.00
_cell.angle_beta   90.00
_cell.angle_gamma   90.00
#
_symmetry.space_group_name_H-M   'P 1'
#
loop_
_entity.id
_entity.type
_entity.pdbx_description
1 polymer ?
#
loop_
_entity_poly.entity_id
_entity_poly.type
_entity_poly.pdbx_seq_one_letter_code
_entity_poly.pdbx_strand_id
1 'polypeptide(L)'
;MTHVTTRRQSRTCFWVLGLITVLLSGAMADAKSSSAPGGKTGKETLCDYRAHPTITAVTPTQVKPGQRITISGKNFGSKRCFHSVSFGAKSTDKWTYVSPTTVEATVPSLLPGAVPVTVSTEAGTSQYKLDVQAK
;
A
#
# COMPACT_ATOMS: atom_id res chain seq x y z
N MET A 1 -24.25 -29.58 37.68
CA MET A 1 -25.58 -29.10 38.07
C MET A 1 -25.66 -27.65 37.65
N THR A 2 -26.35 -27.37 36.61
CA THR A 2 -27.18 -26.21 36.33
C THR A 2 -27.50 -26.16 34.82
N HIS A 3 -28.75 -26.31 34.54
CA HIS A 3 -29.40 -26.36 33.25
C HIS A 3 -29.39 -25.00 32.58
N VAL A 4 -29.07 -24.96 31.30
CA VAL A 4 -29.36 -23.81 30.42
C VAL A 4 -30.47 -24.21 29.46
N THR A 5 -31.59 -23.59 29.66
CA THR A 5 -32.84 -23.76 28.96
C THR A 5 -32.78 -23.07 27.58
N THR A 6 -32.91 -23.87 26.57
CA THR A 6 -33.17 -23.47 25.19
C THR A 6 -34.59 -22.88 25.07
N ARG A 7 -34.70 -21.62 24.70
CA ARG A 7 -36.00 -21.07 24.24
C ARG A 7 -36.06 -20.99 22.75
N ARG A 8 -36.71 -21.96 22.18
CA ARG A 8 -37.28 -21.99 20.84
C ARG A 8 -38.47 -21.04 20.80
N GLN A 9 -38.47 -20.00 20.02
CA GLN A 9 -39.69 -19.28 19.67
C GLN A 9 -40.01 -19.49 18.19
N SER A 10 -40.91 -20.41 18.02
CA SER A 10 -41.78 -20.60 16.87
C SER A 10 -42.89 -19.57 16.95
N ARG A 11 -43.08 -18.77 15.91
CA ARG A 11 -44.37 -18.10 15.66
C ARG A 11 -44.70 -18.16 14.21
N THR A 12 -45.65 -19.04 13.99
CA THR A 12 -46.46 -19.28 12.84
C THR A 12 -47.40 -18.11 12.52
N CYS A 13 -47.67 -17.97 11.26
CA CYS A 13 -48.90 -17.61 10.57
C CYS A 13 -49.59 -16.29 10.85
N PHE A 14 -49.74 -15.49 9.83
CA PHE A 14 -51.10 -15.05 9.46
C PHE A 14 -51.18 -14.78 7.96
N TRP A 15 -52.01 -15.53 7.33
CA TRP A 15 -52.54 -15.33 5.99
C TRP A 15 -53.49 -14.12 6.00
N VAL A 16 -53.31 -13.19 5.12
CA VAL A 16 -54.41 -12.34 4.63
C VAL A 16 -54.29 -12.22 3.12
N LEU A 17 -55.29 -12.78 2.46
CA LEU A 17 -55.61 -12.58 1.05
C LEU A 17 -55.89 -11.09 0.79
N GLY A 18 -55.27 -10.55 -0.21
CA GLY A 18 -55.60 -9.26 -0.77
C GLY A 18 -55.25 -9.26 -2.27
N LEU A 19 -56.18 -9.70 -3.10
CA LEU A 19 -56.13 -9.52 -4.56
C LEU A 19 -56.22 -8.02 -4.87
N ILE A 20 -55.17 -7.48 -5.46
CA ILE A 20 -55.30 -6.28 -6.30
C ILE A 20 -54.38 -6.50 -7.51
N THR A 21 -55.02 -6.84 -8.62
CA THR A 21 -54.47 -6.74 -9.96
C THR A 21 -54.33 -5.27 -10.34
N VAL A 22 -53.12 -4.81 -10.58
CA VAL A 22 -52.89 -3.64 -11.42
C VAL A 22 -51.80 -3.99 -12.42
N LEU A 23 -52.24 -4.19 -13.62
CA LEU A 23 -51.46 -4.10 -14.84
C LEU A 23 -51.04 -2.65 -15.01
N LEU A 24 -49.75 -2.38 -15.11
CA LEU A 24 -49.16 -1.36 -15.98
C LEU A 24 -47.67 -1.61 -16.18
N SER A 25 -47.37 -2.03 -17.36
CA SER A 25 -46.35 -1.52 -18.29
C SER A 25 -45.12 -0.84 -17.70
N GLY A 26 -43.97 -1.46 -18.03
CA GLY A 26 -42.88 -0.68 -18.59
C GLY A 26 -41.98 0.02 -17.59
N ALA A 27 -40.84 -0.52 -17.48
CA ALA A 27 -39.56 0.16 -17.61
C ALA A 27 -38.46 -0.82 -17.25
N MET A 28 -37.82 -1.30 -18.26
CA MET A 28 -36.47 -1.82 -18.12
C MET A 28 -35.61 -0.67 -17.59
N ALA A 29 -35.30 -0.70 -16.32
CA ALA A 29 -34.18 0.07 -15.78
C ALA A 29 -33.01 -0.88 -15.80
N ASP A 30 -32.18 -0.76 -16.81
CA ASP A 30 -30.82 -1.22 -16.78
C ASP A 30 -30.17 -0.69 -15.50
N ALA A 31 -30.02 -1.55 -14.54
CA ALA A 31 -29.10 -1.32 -13.43
C ALA A 31 -27.70 -1.48 -13.99
N LYS A 32 -27.26 -0.48 -14.73
CA LYS A 32 -25.87 -0.26 -15.06
C LYS A 32 -25.17 -0.08 -13.74
N SER A 33 -24.45 -1.10 -13.32
CA SER A 33 -23.51 -1.02 -12.22
C SER A 33 -22.53 0.11 -12.53
N SER A 34 -22.88 1.27 -12.08
CA SER A 34 -22.01 2.42 -12.09
C SER A 34 -21.02 2.19 -10.96
N SER A 35 -19.87 1.60 -11.29
CA SER A 35 -18.67 1.77 -10.49
C SER A 35 -18.47 3.27 -10.36
N ALA A 36 -18.83 3.80 -9.21
CA ALA A 36 -18.56 5.17 -8.87
C ALA A 36 -17.04 5.40 -9.01
N PRO A 37 -16.59 6.37 -9.80
CA PRO A 37 -15.22 6.81 -9.72
C PRO A 37 -15.03 7.37 -8.32
N GLY A 38 -14.15 6.73 -7.55
CA GLY A 38 -13.85 7.13 -6.20
C GLY A 38 -13.58 8.61 -6.14
N GLY A 39 -14.43 9.33 -5.41
CA GLY A 39 -14.27 10.73 -5.17
C GLY A 39 -12.87 11.01 -4.65
N LYS A 40 -12.18 11.90 -5.31
CA LYS A 40 -10.95 12.53 -4.84
C LYS A 40 -11.32 13.47 -3.70
N THR A 41 -11.71 12.93 -2.59
CA THR A 41 -11.63 13.63 -1.33
C THR A 41 -10.20 13.48 -0.87
N GLY A 42 -9.47 14.57 -0.83
CA GLY A 42 -8.09 14.64 -0.35
C GLY A 42 -7.97 14.31 1.13
N LYS A 43 -8.36 13.12 1.50
CA LYS A 43 -8.01 12.50 2.75
C LYS A 43 -6.61 11.95 2.54
N GLU A 44 -5.63 12.62 3.14
CA GLU A 44 -4.27 12.11 3.21
C GLU A 44 -4.35 10.63 3.56
N THR A 45 -3.92 9.83 2.61
CA THR A 45 -4.03 8.39 2.70
C THR A 45 -3.23 7.95 3.91
N LEU A 46 -3.91 7.44 4.91
CA LEU A 46 -3.27 6.71 6.01
C LEU A 46 -2.35 5.67 5.37
N CYS A 47 -1.21 5.45 5.97
CA CYS A 47 -0.24 4.49 5.46
C CYS A 47 -0.89 3.10 5.35
N ASP A 48 -0.80 2.49 4.19
CA ASP A 48 -1.30 1.13 4.00
C ASP A 48 -0.26 0.13 4.51
N TYR A 49 -0.48 -0.36 5.71
CA TYR A 49 0.41 -1.33 6.35
C TYR A 49 0.45 -2.71 5.68
N ARG A 50 -0.44 -2.96 4.71
CA ARG A 50 -0.50 -4.21 3.95
C ARG A 50 0.35 -4.16 2.68
N ALA A 51 0.60 -2.97 2.19
CA ALA A 51 1.36 -2.75 0.97
C ALA A 51 2.86 -2.65 1.27
N HIS A 52 3.51 -3.77 1.48
CA HIS A 52 4.96 -3.81 1.74
C HIS A 52 5.76 -3.16 0.61
N PRO A 53 6.77 -2.35 0.94
CA PRO A 53 7.63 -1.76 -0.07
C PRO A 53 8.41 -2.84 -0.81
N THR A 54 8.71 -2.59 -2.07
CA THR A 54 9.54 -3.48 -2.89
C THR A 54 10.44 -2.64 -3.77
N ILE A 55 11.75 -2.77 -3.62
CA ILE A 55 12.72 -2.15 -4.54
C ILE A 55 12.83 -3.03 -5.78
N THR A 56 12.62 -2.45 -6.94
CA THR A 56 12.72 -3.17 -8.23
C THR A 56 14.02 -2.89 -8.95
N ALA A 57 14.56 -1.69 -8.80
CA ALA A 57 15.81 -1.28 -9.42
C ALA A 57 16.48 -0.13 -8.65
N VAL A 58 17.78 -0.04 -8.79
CA VAL A 58 18.59 1.09 -8.33
C VAL A 58 19.47 1.54 -9.49
N THR A 59 19.47 2.83 -9.78
CA THR A 59 20.25 3.40 -10.89
C THR A 59 21.14 4.54 -10.40
N PRO A 60 22.43 4.51 -10.72
CA PRO A 60 23.18 3.46 -11.39
C PRO A 60 23.40 2.23 -10.49
N THR A 61 23.71 1.08 -11.08
CA THR A 61 23.95 -0.18 -10.34
C THR A 61 25.33 -0.24 -9.72
N GLN A 62 26.27 0.51 -10.26
CA GLN A 62 27.62 0.68 -9.74
C GLN A 62 27.81 2.14 -9.30
N VAL A 63 28.15 2.35 -8.07
CA VAL A 63 28.17 3.68 -7.48
C VAL A 63 29.43 3.95 -6.70
N LYS A 64 29.75 5.22 -6.55
CA LYS A 64 30.86 5.70 -5.71
C LYS A 64 30.31 6.43 -4.48
N PRO A 65 31.04 6.46 -3.37
CA PRO A 65 30.70 7.29 -2.24
C PRO A 65 30.46 8.75 -2.63
N GLY A 66 29.38 9.35 -2.15
CA GLY A 66 28.96 10.71 -2.49
C GLY A 66 28.10 10.84 -3.75
N GLN A 67 27.92 9.77 -4.52
CA GLN A 67 27.10 9.79 -5.72
C GLN A 67 25.61 9.74 -5.37
N ARG A 68 24.77 10.41 -6.16
CA ARG A 68 23.31 10.32 -6.09
C ARG A 68 22.83 9.11 -6.87
N ILE A 69 21.86 8.39 -6.30
CA ILE A 69 21.21 7.24 -6.91
C ILE A 69 19.71 7.44 -6.91
N THR A 70 19.05 6.80 -7.86
CA THR A 70 17.59 6.72 -7.93
C THR A 70 17.15 5.30 -7.58
N ILE A 71 16.33 5.18 -6.56
CA ILE A 71 15.74 3.92 -6.11
C ILE A 71 14.33 3.84 -6.67
N SER A 72 14.09 2.88 -7.54
CA SER A 72 12.79 2.61 -8.12
C SER A 72 12.16 1.37 -7.49
N GLY A 73 10.86 1.44 -7.27
CA GLY A 73 10.15 0.34 -6.61
C GLY A 73 8.64 0.48 -6.66
N LYS A 74 8.01 -0.20 -5.73
CA LYS A 74 6.55 -0.17 -5.54
C LYS A 74 6.24 -0.01 -4.06
N ASN A 75 5.06 0.58 -3.78
CA ASN A 75 4.49 0.66 -2.44
C ASN A 75 5.38 1.43 -1.43
N PHE A 76 6.10 2.45 -1.86
CA PHE A 76 6.81 3.32 -0.93
C PHE A 76 5.86 4.20 -0.11
N GLY A 77 4.58 4.19 -0.47
CA GLY A 77 3.54 4.95 0.20
C GLY A 77 3.63 6.45 -0.07
N SER A 78 3.02 7.25 0.79
CA SER A 78 3.17 8.70 0.77
C SER A 78 4.47 9.12 1.47
N LYS A 79 4.86 10.38 1.30
CA LYS A 79 6.04 10.95 2.00
C LYS A 79 6.00 10.76 3.52
N ARG A 80 4.81 10.77 4.12
CA ARG A 80 4.63 10.55 5.57
C ARG A 80 4.87 9.11 6.00
N CYS A 81 4.62 8.16 5.09
CA CYS A 81 4.79 6.74 5.34
C CYS A 81 6.22 6.25 5.08
N PHE A 82 7.04 7.10 4.48
CA PHE A 82 8.42 6.81 4.16
C PHE A 82 9.34 7.29 5.30
N HIS A 83 10.14 6.40 5.85
CA HIS A 83 10.99 6.71 7.00
C HIS A 83 12.42 7.02 6.63
N SER A 84 13.09 6.10 5.97
CA SER A 84 14.53 6.23 5.77
C SER A 84 15.07 5.37 4.65
N VAL A 85 16.26 5.73 4.21
CA VAL A 85 17.13 4.94 3.34
C VAL A 85 18.41 4.63 4.09
N SER A 86 18.85 3.38 4.05
CA SER A 86 20.13 2.96 4.62
C SER A 86 20.96 2.14 3.64
N PHE A 87 22.26 2.16 3.81
CA PHE A 87 23.25 1.43 3.03
C PHE A 87 24.04 0.52 3.96
N GLY A 88 23.66 -0.76 4.02
CA GLY A 88 24.15 -1.67 5.03
C GLY A 88 23.85 -1.16 6.44
N ALA A 89 24.87 -0.99 7.25
CA ALA A 89 24.75 -0.47 8.62
C ALA A 89 24.67 1.06 8.72
N LYS A 90 24.84 1.79 7.62
CA LYS A 90 24.80 3.26 7.60
C LYS A 90 23.51 3.80 7.05
N SER A 91 22.79 4.58 7.84
CA SER A 91 21.69 5.40 7.35
C SER A 91 22.20 6.64 6.64
N THR A 92 21.45 7.15 5.65
CA THR A 92 21.73 8.44 5.03
C THR A 92 20.58 9.39 5.31
N ASP A 93 20.91 10.61 5.70
CA ASP A 93 19.95 11.70 5.85
C ASP A 93 19.74 12.46 4.53
N LYS A 94 20.61 12.17 3.53
CA LYS A 94 20.58 12.80 2.21
C LYS A 94 19.75 11.99 1.24
N TRP A 95 18.43 11.98 1.45
CA TRP A 95 17.48 11.37 0.52
C TRP A 95 16.32 12.33 0.24
N THR A 96 15.70 12.16 -0.91
CA THR A 96 14.55 12.94 -1.36
C THR A 96 13.45 12.01 -1.82
N TYR A 97 12.28 12.13 -1.22
CA TYR A 97 11.09 11.43 -1.69
C TYR A 97 10.55 12.11 -2.96
N VAL A 98 10.47 11.39 -4.06
CA VAL A 98 9.97 11.87 -5.34
C VAL A 98 8.53 11.42 -5.57
N SER A 99 8.25 10.13 -5.40
CA SER A 99 6.93 9.54 -5.63
C SER A 99 6.75 8.23 -4.85
N PRO A 100 5.53 7.66 -4.82
CA PRO A 100 5.30 6.34 -4.20
C PRO A 100 6.09 5.19 -4.82
N THR A 101 6.78 5.44 -5.91
CA THR A 101 7.59 4.45 -6.64
C THR A 101 9.03 4.87 -6.84
N THR A 102 9.43 6.07 -6.42
CA THR A 102 10.76 6.61 -6.69
C THR A 102 11.27 7.45 -5.52
N VAL A 103 12.47 7.15 -5.10
CA VAL A 103 13.21 7.89 -4.08
C VAL A 103 14.64 8.11 -4.56
N GLU A 104 15.17 9.29 -4.36
CA GLU A 104 16.58 9.60 -4.60
C GLU A 104 17.35 9.59 -3.29
N ALA A 105 18.57 9.08 -3.31
CA ALA A 105 19.44 9.09 -2.14
C ALA A 105 20.90 9.33 -2.53
N THR A 106 21.67 9.86 -1.61
CA THR A 106 23.12 10.02 -1.79
C THR A 106 23.84 8.91 -1.04
N VAL A 107 24.71 8.22 -1.72
CA VAL A 107 25.54 7.14 -1.15
C VAL A 107 26.48 7.72 -0.09
N PRO A 108 26.45 7.27 1.17
CA PRO A 108 27.38 7.73 2.18
C PRO A 108 28.78 7.18 1.91
N SER A 109 29.76 7.63 2.70
CA SER A 109 31.11 7.07 2.65
C SER A 109 31.10 5.62 3.13
N LEU A 110 31.27 4.69 2.19
CA LEU A 110 31.26 3.25 2.40
C LEU A 110 32.53 2.63 1.85
N LEU A 111 32.90 1.45 2.37
CA LEU A 111 33.93 0.61 1.79
C LEU A 111 33.42 0.01 0.48
N PRO A 112 34.32 -0.22 -0.50
CA PRO A 112 33.97 -0.90 -1.74
C PRO A 112 33.42 -2.30 -1.47
N GLY A 113 32.43 -2.70 -2.26
CA GLY A 113 31.81 -4.02 -2.19
C GLY A 113 30.31 -4.00 -2.35
N ALA A 114 29.71 -5.16 -2.21
CA ALA A 114 28.26 -5.32 -2.30
C ALA A 114 27.61 -4.86 -0.99
N VAL A 115 26.79 -3.82 -1.07
CA VAL A 115 26.11 -3.22 0.07
C VAL A 115 24.60 -3.29 -0.14
N PRO A 116 23.81 -3.78 0.81
CA PRO A 116 22.36 -3.73 0.71
C PRO A 116 21.87 -2.31 0.90
N VAL A 117 21.09 -1.81 -0.06
CA VAL A 117 20.27 -0.61 0.08
C VAL A 117 18.96 -1.01 0.70
N THR A 118 18.59 -0.44 1.81
CA THR A 118 17.34 -0.73 2.51
C THR A 118 16.46 0.51 2.51
N VAL A 119 15.22 0.35 2.09
CA VAL A 119 14.15 1.34 2.22
C VAL A 119 13.24 0.90 3.35
N SER A 120 12.95 1.82 4.26
CA SER A 120 12.03 1.62 5.39
C SER A 120 10.81 2.50 5.24
N THR A 121 9.64 1.89 5.41
CA THR A 121 8.33 2.55 5.40
C THR A 121 7.51 2.07 6.60
N GLU A 122 6.36 2.68 6.86
CA GLU A 122 5.40 2.21 7.88
C GLU A 122 4.91 0.77 7.62
N ALA A 123 4.89 0.33 6.36
CA ALA A 123 4.47 -1.01 5.97
C ALA A 123 5.58 -2.06 6.05
N GLY A 124 6.81 -1.67 6.33
CA GLY A 124 7.96 -2.58 6.43
C GLY A 124 9.19 -2.10 5.68
N THR A 125 10.07 -3.04 5.38
CA THR A 125 11.36 -2.76 4.75
C THR A 125 11.56 -3.58 3.49
N SER A 126 12.35 -3.03 2.55
CA SER A 126 12.80 -3.74 1.35
C SER A 126 14.29 -3.49 1.13
N GLN A 127 14.98 -4.51 0.61
CA GLN A 127 16.41 -4.45 0.38
C GLN A 127 16.75 -4.74 -1.08
N TYR A 128 17.81 -4.08 -1.56
CA TYR A 128 18.36 -4.29 -2.89
C TYR A 128 19.90 -4.26 -2.81
N LYS A 129 20.54 -5.21 -3.47
CA LYS A 129 22.01 -5.30 -3.48
C LYS A 129 22.60 -4.30 -4.47
N LEU A 130 23.47 -3.43 -3.98
CA LEU A 130 24.16 -2.40 -4.75
C LEU A 130 25.66 -2.60 -4.67
N ASP A 131 26.39 -2.41 -5.79
CA ASP A 131 27.83 -2.50 -5.81
C ASP A 131 28.46 -1.12 -5.64
N VAL A 132 29.16 -0.93 -4.53
CA VAL A 132 29.93 0.29 -4.22
C VAL A 132 31.35 0.11 -4.70
N GLN A 133 31.82 1.00 -5.56
CA GLN A 133 33.18 1.01 -6.08
C GLN A 133 34.10 1.88 -5.23
N ALA A 134 35.41 1.62 -5.34
CA ALA A 134 36.43 2.48 -4.75
C ALA A 134 36.32 3.91 -5.33
N LYS A 135 36.68 4.89 -4.51
CA LYS A 135 36.70 6.31 -4.90
C LYS A 135 37.79 6.59 -5.93
#